data_44e0e5b644d418235451f1af1446a1c2
#
_entry.id   44e0e5b644d418235451f1af1446a1c2
#
_cell.length_a   1.000
_cell.length_b   1.000
_cell.length_c   1.000
_cell.angle_alpha   90.00
_cell.angle_beta   90.00
_cell.angle_gamma   90.00
#
_symmetry.space_group_name_H-M   'P 1'
#
loop_
_entity.id
_entity.type
_entity.pdbx_description
1 polymer ?
#
loop_
_entity_poly.entity_id
_entity_poly.type
_entity_poly.pdbx_seq_one_letter_code
_entity_poly.pdbx_strand_id
1 'polypeptide(L)'
;MTIEANGQYYKELNETIAALPDHDVTVRGVNGQRYIACAAKDRAFTLYGTPGNGLGQYMDGAHVEFFGNAQESVGDTMNDGEIVIHGHCGDACGYGMRGGRILIEKNVGYRAGIHMKAYMDKRPALIVGGTAGSFLGEYLAGGLIAVLGIGANGAYPCRFFCGTGMHGGKIILRCDEAPSGLPRQVLVRAMTPEDREELAPHVAAYCQHFGGDAGALLDQQFYVLTPNPEAGYKQLYTFE
;
A
#
# COMPACT_ATOMS: atom_id res chain seq x y z
N MET A 1 -10.54 -23.43 6.89
CA MET A 1 -9.77 -24.57 6.31
C MET A 1 -8.27 -24.23 6.27
N THR A 2 -7.40 -25.26 6.47
CA THR A 2 -5.93 -25.09 6.33
C THR A 2 -5.41 -25.90 5.14
N ILE A 3 -4.55 -25.30 4.31
CA ILE A 3 -3.90 -25.89 3.13
C ILE A 3 -2.38 -25.81 3.33
N GLU A 4 -1.66 -26.86 2.96
CA GLU A 4 -0.21 -26.87 2.85
C GLU A 4 0.19 -26.68 1.38
N ALA A 5 0.81 -25.56 1.05
CA ALA A 5 1.20 -25.25 -0.34
C ALA A 5 2.35 -26.13 -0.87
N ASN A 6 3.32 -26.48 0.01
CA ASN A 6 4.39 -27.49 -0.18
C ASN A 6 4.97 -27.59 -1.62
N GLY A 7 5.27 -26.44 -2.26
CA GLY A 7 5.82 -26.40 -3.62
C GLY A 7 4.80 -26.71 -4.72
N GLN A 8 3.52 -26.78 -4.40
CA GLN A 8 2.44 -26.92 -5.40
C GLN A 8 2.51 -25.80 -6.43
N TYR A 9 2.22 -26.11 -7.68
CA TYR A 9 2.17 -25.13 -8.75
C TYR A 9 1.06 -24.11 -8.48
N TYR A 10 1.33 -22.82 -8.71
CA TYR A 10 0.43 -21.75 -8.27
C TYR A 10 -1.00 -21.84 -8.83
N LYS A 11 -1.19 -22.35 -10.05
CA LYS A 11 -2.54 -22.53 -10.61
C LYS A 11 -3.34 -23.57 -9.85
N GLU A 12 -2.74 -24.71 -9.57
CA GLU A 12 -3.35 -25.81 -8.83
C GLU A 12 -3.70 -25.37 -7.39
N LEU A 13 -2.80 -24.63 -6.74
CA LEU A 13 -3.07 -24.05 -5.41
C LEU A 13 -4.28 -23.12 -5.46
N ASN A 14 -4.31 -22.19 -6.41
CA ASN A 14 -5.42 -21.24 -6.55
C ASN A 14 -6.75 -21.91 -6.92
N GLU A 15 -6.74 -22.94 -7.77
CA GLU A 15 -7.91 -23.76 -8.07
C GLU A 15 -8.40 -24.49 -6.81
N THR A 16 -7.49 -25.07 -6.02
CA THR A 16 -7.82 -25.69 -4.74
C THR A 16 -8.46 -24.69 -3.78
N ILE A 17 -7.87 -23.50 -3.63
CA ILE A 17 -8.42 -22.42 -2.80
C ILE A 17 -9.80 -22.00 -3.28
N ALA A 18 -9.97 -21.83 -4.59
CA ALA A 18 -11.25 -21.41 -5.18
C ALA A 18 -12.38 -22.42 -4.98
N ALA A 19 -12.05 -23.72 -4.95
CA ALA A 19 -13.01 -24.79 -4.74
C ALA A 19 -13.48 -24.94 -3.28
N LEU A 20 -12.80 -24.31 -2.32
CA LEU A 20 -13.19 -24.38 -0.91
C LEU A 20 -14.44 -23.56 -0.64
N PRO A 21 -15.42 -24.14 0.09
CA PRO A 21 -16.60 -23.40 0.55
C PRO A 21 -16.32 -22.49 1.75
N ASP A 22 -15.16 -22.65 2.37
CA ASP A 22 -14.80 -21.96 3.61
C ASP A 22 -14.56 -20.46 3.37
N HIS A 23 -15.14 -19.62 4.24
CA HIS A 23 -14.84 -18.20 4.27
C HIS A 23 -13.38 -17.95 4.70
N ASP A 24 -12.92 -18.64 5.76
CA ASP A 24 -11.60 -18.46 6.33
C ASP A 24 -10.62 -19.54 5.83
N VAL A 25 -9.56 -19.12 5.14
CA VAL A 25 -8.56 -20.00 4.55
C VAL A 25 -7.18 -19.67 5.09
N THR A 26 -6.53 -20.67 5.69
CA THR A 26 -5.12 -20.60 6.09
C THR A 26 -4.27 -21.35 5.07
N VAL A 27 -3.23 -20.72 4.52
CA VAL A 27 -2.27 -21.36 3.62
C VAL A 27 -0.88 -21.32 4.25
N ARG A 28 -0.27 -22.48 4.44
CA ARG A 28 1.08 -22.63 5.00
C ARG A 28 2.07 -23.12 3.95
N GLY A 29 3.35 -22.86 4.19
CA GLY A 29 4.41 -23.30 3.28
C GLY A 29 4.37 -22.59 1.91
N VAL A 30 3.82 -21.36 1.87
CA VAL A 30 3.82 -20.56 0.66
C VAL A 30 5.26 -20.21 0.27
N ASN A 31 5.63 -20.52 -0.99
CA ASN A 31 6.96 -20.27 -1.52
C ASN A 31 6.92 -19.94 -3.01
N GLY A 32 6.65 -18.66 -3.32
CA GLY A 32 6.63 -18.14 -4.68
C GLY A 32 5.32 -18.39 -5.46
N GLN A 33 4.28 -18.96 -4.84
CA GLN A 33 3.00 -19.11 -5.52
C GLN A 33 2.36 -17.75 -5.77
N ARG A 34 2.03 -17.49 -7.03
CA ARG A 34 1.50 -16.21 -7.53
C ARG A 34 -0.02 -16.16 -7.41
N TYR A 35 -0.56 -14.93 -7.41
CA TYR A 35 -1.99 -14.64 -7.55
C TYR A 35 -2.87 -15.24 -6.45
N ILE A 36 -2.33 -15.51 -5.26
CA ILE A 36 -3.15 -15.94 -4.11
C ILE A 36 -4.14 -14.81 -3.77
N ALA A 37 -5.39 -15.16 -3.47
CA ALA A 37 -6.49 -14.23 -3.23
C ALA A 37 -6.80 -13.27 -4.42
N CYS A 38 -6.42 -13.63 -5.66
CA CYS A 38 -6.77 -12.86 -6.85
C CYS A 38 -8.30 -12.80 -7.01
N ALA A 39 -8.83 -11.58 -7.20
CA ALA A 39 -10.26 -11.30 -7.34
C ALA A 39 -11.14 -11.82 -6.19
N ALA A 40 -10.54 -12.10 -5.02
CA ALA A 40 -11.27 -12.61 -3.87
C ALA A 40 -12.24 -11.56 -3.32
N LYS A 41 -13.43 -12.04 -2.90
CA LYS A 41 -14.51 -11.26 -2.25
C LYS A 41 -14.94 -11.96 -0.98
N ASP A 42 -15.31 -11.19 0.04
CA ASP A 42 -15.96 -11.68 1.25
C ASP A 42 -15.30 -12.94 1.85
N ARG A 43 -13.96 -13.01 1.80
CA ARG A 43 -13.15 -14.11 2.34
C ARG A 43 -11.99 -13.58 3.15
N ALA A 44 -11.54 -14.36 4.13
CA ALA A 44 -10.35 -14.08 4.92
C ALA A 44 -9.25 -15.12 4.65
N PHE A 45 -8.03 -14.62 4.44
CA PHE A 45 -6.84 -15.43 4.17
C PHE A 45 -5.78 -15.15 5.22
N THR A 46 -5.26 -16.22 5.83
CA THR A 46 -4.05 -16.15 6.67
C THR A 46 -2.93 -16.93 5.98
N LEU A 47 -1.84 -16.25 5.63
CA LEU A 47 -0.78 -16.84 4.82
C LEU A 47 0.55 -16.86 5.59
N TYR A 48 1.28 -17.97 5.45
CA TYR A 48 2.61 -18.14 6.05
C TYR A 48 3.62 -18.57 4.99
N GLY A 49 4.74 -17.81 4.89
CA GLY A 49 5.82 -18.10 3.97
C GLY A 49 6.24 -16.89 3.11
N THR A 50 6.39 -17.06 1.80
CA THR A 50 6.73 -15.98 0.85
C THR A 50 5.85 -16.12 -0.39
N PRO A 51 4.74 -15.37 -0.51
CA PRO A 51 3.92 -15.40 -1.71
C PRO A 51 4.69 -14.82 -2.89
N GLY A 52 4.40 -15.34 -4.08
CA GLY A 52 4.85 -14.79 -5.34
C GLY A 52 4.10 -13.51 -5.71
N ASN A 53 4.37 -13.01 -6.91
CA ASN A 53 3.80 -11.77 -7.43
C ASN A 53 2.26 -11.81 -7.51
N GLY A 54 1.63 -10.64 -7.36
CA GLY A 54 0.19 -10.45 -7.56
C GLY A 54 -0.69 -10.99 -6.44
N LEU A 55 -0.18 -11.07 -5.19
CA LEU A 55 -1.01 -11.34 -4.01
C LEU A 55 -2.15 -10.31 -3.93
N GLY A 56 -3.41 -10.76 -3.85
CA GLY A 56 -4.58 -9.87 -3.76
C GLY A 56 -4.86 -9.02 -5.01
N GLN A 57 -4.32 -9.38 -6.18
CA GLN A 57 -4.62 -8.70 -7.44
C GLN A 57 -6.13 -8.73 -7.72
N TYR A 58 -6.71 -7.57 -8.11
CA TYR A 58 -8.16 -7.39 -8.34
C TYR A 58 -9.06 -7.73 -7.15
N MET A 59 -8.54 -7.87 -5.93
CA MET A 59 -9.32 -8.17 -4.74
C MET A 59 -10.42 -7.12 -4.52
N ASP A 60 -11.60 -7.54 -4.07
CA ASP A 60 -12.78 -6.68 -3.92
C ASP A 60 -13.58 -7.04 -2.67
N GLY A 61 -13.05 -6.72 -1.49
CA GLY A 61 -13.70 -6.91 -0.19
C GLY A 61 -13.14 -8.04 0.68
N ALA A 62 -12.18 -8.82 0.21
CA ALA A 62 -11.53 -9.84 1.03
C ALA A 62 -10.53 -9.22 2.04
N HIS A 63 -10.13 -10.02 3.03
CA HIS A 63 -9.06 -9.71 3.98
C HIS A 63 -7.92 -10.70 3.82
N VAL A 64 -6.68 -10.20 3.74
CA VAL A 64 -5.46 -11.02 3.66
C VAL A 64 -4.51 -10.60 4.77
N GLU A 65 -4.22 -11.50 5.70
CA GLU A 65 -3.16 -11.32 6.69
C GLU A 65 -2.00 -12.26 6.37
N PHE A 66 -0.81 -11.69 6.18
CA PHE A 66 0.34 -12.41 5.67
C PHE A 66 1.58 -12.25 6.57
N PHE A 67 2.15 -13.39 7.01
CA PHE A 67 3.31 -13.45 7.90
C PHE A 67 4.57 -13.81 7.11
N GLY A 68 5.36 -12.79 6.76
CA GLY A 68 6.59 -12.89 5.99
C GLY A 68 6.80 -11.72 5.04
N ASN A 69 7.72 -11.87 4.08
CA ASN A 69 7.97 -10.86 3.04
C ASN A 69 7.18 -11.18 1.78
N ALA A 70 6.45 -10.21 1.27
CA ALA A 70 5.74 -10.32 0.00
C ALA A 70 6.63 -9.91 -1.19
N GLN A 71 6.44 -10.55 -2.34
CA GLN A 71 7.10 -10.19 -3.59
C GLN A 71 6.41 -8.98 -4.24
N GLU A 72 6.41 -8.89 -5.56
CA GLU A 72 6.00 -7.71 -6.32
C GLU A 72 4.49 -7.66 -6.58
N SER A 73 3.97 -6.46 -6.88
CA SER A 73 2.60 -6.22 -7.35
C SER A 73 1.51 -6.69 -6.38
N VAL A 74 1.76 -6.59 -5.07
CA VAL A 74 0.73 -6.87 -4.05
C VAL A 74 -0.39 -5.84 -4.19
N GLY A 75 -1.65 -6.30 -4.20
CA GLY A 75 -2.82 -5.44 -4.32
C GLY A 75 -2.93 -4.69 -5.65
N ASP A 76 -2.30 -5.21 -6.72
CA ASP A 76 -2.44 -4.64 -8.06
C ASP A 76 -3.93 -4.57 -8.44
N THR A 77 -4.37 -3.37 -8.82
CA THR A 77 -5.77 -3.07 -9.18
C THR A 77 -6.80 -3.52 -8.14
N MET A 78 -6.41 -3.59 -6.87
CA MET A 78 -7.32 -3.89 -5.76
C MET A 78 -8.47 -2.87 -5.71
N ASN A 79 -9.70 -3.35 -5.58
CA ASN A 79 -10.90 -2.52 -5.59
C ASN A 79 -11.46 -2.27 -4.19
N ASP A 80 -11.26 -3.20 -3.25
CA ASP A 80 -11.68 -3.09 -1.85
C ASP A 80 -11.09 -4.18 -0.97
N GLY A 81 -11.23 -4.05 0.36
CA GLY A 81 -10.75 -4.99 1.35
C GLY A 81 -9.45 -4.54 2.03
N GLU A 82 -8.76 -5.48 2.66
CA GLU A 82 -7.54 -5.17 3.41
C GLU A 82 -6.45 -6.23 3.20
N ILE A 83 -5.21 -5.77 3.00
CA ILE A 83 -4.02 -6.62 2.99
C ILE A 83 -3.07 -6.16 4.10
N VAL A 84 -2.69 -7.06 5.00
CA VAL A 84 -1.78 -6.83 6.12
C VAL A 84 -0.53 -7.67 5.93
N ILE A 85 0.65 -7.04 5.90
CA ILE A 85 1.94 -7.69 5.63
C ILE A 85 2.86 -7.54 6.83
N HIS A 86 3.08 -8.64 7.56
CA HIS A 86 4.03 -8.71 8.68
C HIS A 86 5.46 -8.92 8.16
N GLY A 87 6.00 -7.89 7.48
CA GLY A 87 7.33 -7.93 6.87
C GLY A 87 7.54 -6.83 5.86
N HIS A 88 8.39 -7.09 4.86
CA HIS A 88 8.67 -6.21 3.74
C HIS A 88 7.74 -6.53 2.56
N CYS A 89 7.48 -5.54 1.72
CA CYS A 89 6.83 -5.73 0.43
C CYS A 89 7.76 -5.30 -0.71
N GLY A 90 7.74 -6.03 -1.82
CA GLY A 90 8.53 -5.76 -3.02
C GLY A 90 8.02 -4.55 -3.81
N ASP A 91 8.39 -4.53 -5.09
CA ASP A 91 8.12 -3.43 -6.00
C ASP A 91 6.65 -3.36 -6.45
N ALA A 92 6.22 -2.20 -6.89
CA ALA A 92 4.89 -1.94 -7.45
C ALA A 92 3.71 -2.36 -6.53
N CYS A 93 3.90 -2.38 -5.21
CA CYS A 93 2.82 -2.62 -4.24
C CYS A 93 1.73 -1.56 -4.41
N GLY A 94 0.46 -1.96 -4.47
CA GLY A 94 -0.67 -1.04 -4.69
C GLY A 94 -0.74 -0.44 -6.10
N TYR A 95 -0.12 -1.09 -7.11
CA TYR A 95 -0.21 -0.64 -8.51
C TYR A 95 -1.66 -0.47 -8.95
N GLY A 96 -2.02 0.73 -9.39
CA GLY A 96 -3.38 0.99 -9.90
C GLY A 96 -4.53 0.70 -8.93
N MET A 97 -4.24 0.59 -7.63
CA MET A 97 -5.23 0.32 -6.59
C MET A 97 -6.33 1.38 -6.57
N ARG A 98 -7.59 0.98 -6.44
CA ARG A 98 -8.78 1.84 -6.56
C ARG A 98 -9.58 1.99 -5.29
N GLY A 99 -9.38 1.12 -4.32
CA GLY A 99 -10.03 1.12 -3.02
C GLY A 99 -9.37 0.13 -2.07
N GLY A 100 -9.87 0.05 -0.84
CA GLY A 100 -9.32 -0.79 0.20
C GLY A 100 -8.04 -0.24 0.83
N ARG A 101 -7.35 -1.07 1.61
CA ARG A 101 -6.18 -0.67 2.38
C ARG A 101 -5.08 -1.74 2.36
N ILE A 102 -3.82 -1.30 2.21
CA ILE A 102 -2.64 -2.16 2.38
C ILE A 102 -1.82 -1.62 3.54
N LEU A 103 -1.54 -2.45 4.54
CA LEU A 103 -0.71 -2.15 5.70
C LEU A 103 0.58 -2.98 5.61
N ILE A 104 1.74 -2.32 5.67
CA ILE A 104 3.06 -2.97 5.57
C ILE A 104 3.84 -2.64 6.83
N GLU A 105 4.21 -3.66 7.62
CA GLU A 105 4.97 -3.48 8.86
C GLU A 105 6.30 -2.76 8.63
N LYS A 106 7.05 -3.17 7.60
CA LYS A 106 8.42 -2.70 7.34
C LYS A 106 8.49 -1.85 6.08
N ASN A 107 9.44 -2.14 5.20
CA ASN A 107 9.74 -1.32 4.03
C ASN A 107 8.97 -1.80 2.79
N VAL A 108 8.79 -0.89 1.85
CA VAL A 108 8.25 -1.18 0.53
C VAL A 108 9.29 -0.85 -0.55
N GLY A 109 9.24 -1.58 -1.67
CA GLY A 109 10.14 -1.45 -2.78
C GLY A 109 9.88 -0.23 -3.67
N TYR A 110 10.32 -0.34 -4.89
CA TYR A 110 10.26 0.65 -5.97
C TYR A 110 8.83 0.78 -6.52
N ARG A 111 8.40 2.02 -6.86
CA ARG A 111 7.08 2.31 -7.46
C ARG A 111 5.87 1.86 -6.64
N ALA A 112 5.95 1.86 -5.34
CA ALA A 112 4.77 1.61 -4.52
C ALA A 112 3.71 2.70 -4.72
N GLY A 113 2.43 2.31 -4.84
CA GLY A 113 1.31 3.23 -5.11
C GLY A 113 1.29 3.85 -6.50
N ILE A 114 2.09 3.34 -7.45
CA ILE A 114 2.08 3.83 -8.84
C ILE A 114 0.68 3.69 -9.46
N HIS A 115 0.21 4.75 -10.14
CA HIS A 115 -1.12 4.84 -10.76
C HIS A 115 -2.30 4.59 -9.81
N MET A 116 -2.09 4.63 -8.49
CA MET A 116 -3.18 4.51 -7.52
C MET A 116 -4.19 5.62 -7.72
N LYS A 117 -5.48 5.30 -7.71
CA LYS A 117 -6.55 6.21 -8.08
C LYS A 117 -7.81 5.97 -7.26
N ALA A 118 -8.35 7.02 -6.64
CA ALA A 118 -9.69 6.94 -6.04
C ALA A 118 -10.75 6.66 -7.12
N TYR A 119 -11.72 5.81 -6.80
CA TYR A 119 -12.78 5.44 -7.73
C TYR A 119 -14.15 5.51 -7.06
N MET A 120 -15.02 6.35 -7.60
CA MET A 120 -16.33 6.68 -6.98
C MET A 120 -16.14 7.20 -5.55
N ASP A 121 -16.73 6.53 -4.56
CA ASP A 121 -16.64 6.79 -3.13
C ASP A 121 -15.47 6.07 -2.45
N LYS A 122 -14.78 5.16 -3.17
CA LYS A 122 -13.66 4.38 -2.66
C LYS A 122 -12.36 5.19 -2.70
N ARG A 123 -11.62 5.17 -1.59
CA ARG A 123 -10.34 5.84 -1.44
C ARG A 123 -9.28 4.83 -1.03
N PRO A 124 -8.39 4.43 -1.93
CA PRO A 124 -7.33 3.50 -1.62
C PRO A 124 -6.33 4.09 -0.62
N ALA A 125 -5.83 3.27 0.30
CA ALA A 125 -4.82 3.67 1.27
C ALA A 125 -3.66 2.67 1.31
N LEU A 126 -2.42 3.16 1.21
CA LEU A 126 -1.19 2.40 1.34
C LEU A 126 -0.38 2.95 2.51
N ILE A 127 -0.22 2.15 3.57
CA ILE A 127 0.46 2.56 4.81
C ILE A 127 1.73 1.72 4.98
N VAL A 128 2.87 2.39 5.03
CA VAL A 128 4.19 1.77 5.14
C VAL A 128 4.81 2.14 6.48
N GLY A 129 5.11 1.16 7.31
CA GLY A 129 5.73 1.39 8.62
C GLY A 129 7.16 1.91 8.53
N GLY A 130 8.00 1.28 7.72
CA GLY A 130 9.39 1.66 7.54
C GLY A 130 9.61 2.72 6.46
N THR A 131 10.37 2.39 5.44
CA THR A 131 10.79 3.29 4.34
C THR A 131 10.28 2.81 2.99
N ALA A 132 10.24 3.71 2.01
CA ALA A 132 9.84 3.41 0.64
C ALA A 132 11.01 3.58 -0.35
N GLY A 133 10.98 2.77 -1.41
CA GLY A 133 11.88 2.88 -2.55
C GLY A 133 11.65 4.15 -3.38
N SER A 134 12.34 4.24 -4.53
CA SER A 134 12.17 5.37 -5.46
C SER A 134 10.82 5.31 -6.19
N PHE A 135 10.37 6.46 -6.68
CA PHE A 135 9.12 6.64 -7.43
C PHE A 135 7.85 6.26 -6.64
N LEU A 136 7.87 6.45 -5.31
CA LEU A 136 6.68 6.31 -4.48
C LEU A 136 5.56 7.22 -5.01
N GLY A 137 4.36 6.67 -5.25
CA GLY A 137 3.21 7.43 -5.74
C GLY A 137 3.40 8.02 -7.14
N GLU A 138 4.22 7.40 -8.01
CA GLU A 138 4.36 7.83 -9.40
C GLU A 138 3.00 7.78 -10.10
N TYR A 139 2.61 8.90 -10.74
CA TYR A 139 1.29 9.10 -11.37
C TYR A 139 0.10 8.86 -10.42
N LEU A 140 0.27 9.14 -9.12
CA LEU A 140 -0.83 9.07 -8.16
C LEU A 140 -1.97 9.99 -8.60
N ALA A 141 -3.17 9.43 -8.73
CA ALA A 141 -4.39 10.13 -9.20
C ALA A 141 -5.47 10.26 -8.11
N GLY A 142 -5.25 9.67 -6.93
CA GLY A 142 -6.18 9.74 -5.80
C GLY A 142 -5.85 8.73 -4.71
N GLY A 143 -6.43 8.90 -3.53
CA GLY A 143 -6.16 8.09 -2.36
C GLY A 143 -5.04 8.63 -1.49
N LEU A 144 -4.60 7.83 -0.54
CA LEU A 144 -3.63 8.18 0.50
C LEU A 144 -2.45 7.20 0.49
N ILE A 145 -1.23 7.72 0.44
CA ILE A 145 -0.02 6.95 0.76
C ILE A 145 0.59 7.56 2.01
N ALA A 146 0.87 6.76 3.05
CA ALA A 146 1.57 7.23 4.23
C ALA A 146 2.82 6.38 4.49
N VAL A 147 3.96 7.04 4.76
CA VAL A 147 5.21 6.39 5.16
C VAL A 147 5.57 6.86 6.55
N LEU A 148 5.45 5.96 7.52
CA LEU A 148 5.61 6.26 8.94
C LEU A 148 7.09 6.37 9.36
N GLY A 149 8.04 5.95 8.52
CA GLY A 149 9.48 6.10 8.76
C GLY A 149 9.95 5.50 10.08
N ILE A 150 9.32 4.41 10.56
CA ILE A 150 9.73 3.72 11.78
C ILE A 150 11.14 3.15 11.54
N GLY A 151 12.09 3.51 12.40
CA GLY A 151 13.49 3.15 12.22
C GLY A 151 14.31 4.08 11.32
N ALA A 152 13.70 5.08 10.68
CA ALA A 152 14.42 6.10 9.90
C ALA A 152 15.01 7.23 10.76
N ASN A 153 14.72 7.27 12.07
CA ASN A 153 15.25 8.24 13.02
C ASN A 153 15.06 9.72 12.58
N GLY A 154 13.86 10.05 12.11
CA GLY A 154 13.52 11.39 11.62
C GLY A 154 14.03 11.73 10.21
N ALA A 155 14.82 10.86 9.60
CA ALA A 155 15.28 11.06 8.23
C ALA A 155 14.13 10.92 7.21
N TYR A 156 14.31 11.51 6.03
CA TYR A 156 13.40 11.39 4.90
C TYR A 156 13.19 9.89 4.53
N PRO A 157 11.95 9.37 4.61
CA PRO A 157 11.72 7.94 4.56
C PRO A 157 11.53 7.37 3.14
N CYS A 158 11.86 8.15 2.10
CA CYS A 158 11.77 7.70 0.71
C CYS A 158 13.11 7.85 0.02
N ARG A 159 13.27 7.17 -1.12
CA ARG A 159 14.41 7.39 -2.01
C ARG A 159 14.09 8.51 -3.02
N PHE A 160 14.45 8.35 -4.27
CA PHE A 160 14.38 9.39 -5.30
C PHE A 160 12.99 9.48 -5.96
N PHE A 161 12.65 10.65 -6.48
CA PHE A 161 11.52 10.88 -7.40
C PHE A 161 10.13 10.58 -6.79
N CYS A 162 9.97 10.80 -5.49
CA CYS A 162 8.67 10.66 -4.82
C CYS A 162 7.63 11.60 -5.44
N GLY A 163 6.45 11.09 -5.75
CA GLY A 163 5.34 11.85 -6.31
C GLY A 163 5.50 12.27 -7.77
N THR A 164 6.47 11.69 -8.52
CA THR A 164 6.65 12.01 -9.94
C THR A 164 5.35 11.82 -10.71
N GLY A 165 4.89 12.86 -11.40
CA GLY A 165 3.67 12.80 -12.19
C GLY A 165 2.37 12.74 -11.40
N MET A 166 2.39 12.89 -10.07
CA MET A 166 1.16 12.89 -9.29
C MET A 166 0.24 14.04 -9.73
N HIS A 167 -1.05 13.75 -9.82
CA HIS A 167 -2.07 14.73 -10.23
C HIS A 167 -3.36 14.62 -9.38
N GLY A 168 -3.35 13.80 -8.34
CA GLY A 168 -4.39 13.66 -7.32
C GLY A 168 -3.85 12.97 -6.08
N GLY A 169 -4.68 12.82 -5.05
CA GLY A 169 -4.31 12.14 -3.81
C GLY A 169 -3.32 12.91 -2.92
N LYS A 170 -2.83 12.21 -1.90
CA LYS A 170 -1.86 12.72 -0.93
C LYS A 170 -0.79 11.68 -0.63
N ILE A 171 0.45 12.14 -0.43
CA ILE A 171 1.53 11.34 0.16
C ILE A 171 1.90 12.00 1.48
N ILE A 172 1.81 11.29 2.60
CA ILE A 172 2.11 11.78 3.94
C ILE A 172 3.37 11.09 4.44
N LEU A 173 4.38 11.87 4.81
CA LEU A 173 5.70 11.38 5.20
C LEU A 173 6.04 11.85 6.60
N ARG A 174 6.41 10.93 7.49
CA ARG A 174 6.95 11.28 8.81
C ARG A 174 8.46 11.48 8.71
N CYS A 175 8.90 12.71 8.90
CA CYS A 175 10.31 13.10 8.97
C CYS A 175 10.45 14.44 9.70
N ASP A 176 11.64 14.73 10.22
CA ASP A 176 11.87 15.94 11.05
C ASP A 176 11.97 17.19 10.18
N GLU A 177 12.50 17.07 8.97
CA GLU A 177 12.69 18.18 8.03
C GLU A 177 11.79 18.05 6.81
N ALA A 178 11.39 19.21 6.26
CA ALA A 178 10.59 19.25 5.05
C ALA A 178 11.34 18.60 3.88
N PRO A 179 10.70 17.64 3.17
CA PRO A 179 11.28 17.02 1.99
C PRO A 179 11.72 18.05 0.94
N SER A 180 12.91 17.88 0.40
CA SER A 180 13.49 18.73 -0.65
C SER A 180 13.88 17.93 -1.89
N GLY A 181 14.18 18.61 -3.00
CA GLY A 181 14.60 17.95 -4.24
C GLY A 181 13.49 17.15 -4.93
N LEU A 182 12.23 17.45 -4.62
CA LEU A 182 11.06 16.80 -5.23
C LEU A 182 10.78 17.32 -6.65
N PRO A 183 10.04 16.54 -7.45
CA PRO A 183 9.59 16.98 -8.78
C PRO A 183 8.77 18.28 -8.71
N ARG A 184 8.83 19.12 -9.76
CA ARG A 184 8.13 20.43 -9.82
C ARG A 184 6.61 20.33 -9.64
N GLN A 185 6.02 19.20 -9.96
CA GLN A 185 4.59 18.92 -9.83
C GLN A 185 4.17 18.55 -8.41
N VAL A 186 5.07 18.56 -7.45
CA VAL A 186 4.79 18.24 -6.05
C VAL A 186 4.94 19.48 -5.18
N LEU A 187 3.89 19.80 -4.43
CA LEU A 187 3.92 20.76 -3.34
C LEU A 187 4.12 20.05 -2.01
N VAL A 188 4.87 20.68 -1.11
CA VAL A 188 5.13 20.18 0.25
C VAL A 188 4.60 21.17 1.26
N ARG A 189 3.92 20.69 2.28
CA ARG A 189 3.51 21.48 3.43
C ARG A 189 3.52 20.63 4.72
N ALA A 190 3.51 21.26 5.87
CA ALA A 190 3.27 20.56 7.12
C ALA A 190 1.86 19.94 7.14
N MET A 191 1.68 18.88 7.89
CA MET A 191 0.39 18.22 8.12
C MET A 191 -0.56 19.16 8.86
N THR A 192 -1.80 19.29 8.39
CA THR A 192 -2.86 20.04 9.06
C THR A 192 -3.69 19.14 9.99
N PRO A 193 -4.55 19.71 10.87
CA PRO A 193 -5.49 18.92 11.67
C PRO A 193 -6.39 18.01 10.82
N GLU A 194 -6.85 18.47 9.66
CA GLU A 194 -7.70 17.71 8.74
C GLU A 194 -6.94 16.52 8.12
N ASP A 195 -5.67 16.71 7.77
CA ASP A 195 -4.83 15.60 7.29
C ASP A 195 -4.58 14.58 8.40
N ARG A 196 -4.42 15.05 9.65
CA ARG A 196 -4.28 14.19 10.82
C ARG A 196 -5.54 13.36 11.05
N GLU A 197 -6.72 13.96 10.94
CA GLU A 197 -8.01 13.24 11.02
C GLU A 197 -8.15 12.18 9.93
N GLU A 198 -7.74 12.48 8.70
CA GLU A 198 -7.74 11.53 7.58
C GLU A 198 -6.74 10.38 7.82
N LEU A 199 -5.56 10.67 8.36
CA LEU A 199 -4.51 9.68 8.61
C LEU A 199 -4.80 8.79 9.84
N ALA A 200 -5.44 9.34 10.88
CA ALA A 200 -5.59 8.70 12.18
C ALA A 200 -6.18 7.28 12.15
N PRO A 201 -7.27 6.98 11.42
CA PRO A 201 -7.83 5.63 11.36
C PRO A 201 -6.87 4.61 10.73
N HIS A 202 -6.01 5.06 9.82
CA HIS A 202 -5.02 4.20 9.17
C HIS A 202 -3.84 3.89 10.10
N VAL A 203 -3.37 4.88 10.86
CA VAL A 203 -2.32 4.69 11.88
C VAL A 203 -2.85 3.83 13.03
N ALA A 204 -4.09 4.01 13.45
CA ALA A 204 -4.71 3.17 14.47
C ALA A 204 -4.77 1.70 14.03
N ALA A 205 -5.20 1.44 12.79
CA ALA A 205 -5.21 0.09 12.24
C ALA A 205 -3.79 -0.49 12.10
N TYR A 206 -2.82 0.31 11.65
CA TYR A 206 -1.41 -0.09 11.63
C TYR A 206 -0.94 -0.55 13.00
N CYS A 207 -1.17 0.26 14.05
CA CYS A 207 -0.77 -0.08 15.43
C CYS A 207 -1.55 -1.29 15.98
N GLN A 208 -2.78 -1.51 15.57
CA GLN A 208 -3.55 -2.69 15.96
C GLN A 208 -2.89 -3.99 15.48
N HIS A 209 -2.36 -4.01 14.26
CA HIS A 209 -1.70 -5.20 13.69
C HIS A 209 -0.24 -5.37 14.11
N PHE A 210 0.50 -4.26 14.19
CA PHE A 210 1.97 -4.30 14.37
C PHE A 210 2.45 -3.79 15.72
N GLY A 211 1.54 -3.31 16.56
CA GLY A 211 1.87 -2.71 17.85
C GLY A 211 2.24 -1.23 17.75
N GLY A 212 2.54 -0.64 18.89
CA GLY A 212 2.86 0.77 19.01
C GLY A 212 1.70 1.63 19.51
N ASP A 213 1.97 2.91 19.69
CA ASP A 213 1.00 3.92 20.15
C ASP A 213 0.66 4.86 18.98
N ALA A 214 -0.57 4.78 18.51
CA ALA A 214 -1.05 5.60 17.41
C ALA A 214 -1.06 7.10 17.72
N GLY A 215 -1.36 7.47 18.98
CA GLY A 215 -1.31 8.86 19.45
C GLY A 215 0.10 9.41 19.38
N ALA A 216 1.04 8.68 19.97
CA ALA A 216 2.46 9.05 19.99
C ALA A 216 3.07 9.14 18.58
N LEU A 217 2.63 8.28 17.65
CA LEU A 217 3.04 8.38 16.24
C LEU A 217 2.47 9.63 15.57
N LEU A 218 1.17 9.91 15.76
CA LEU A 218 0.50 11.05 15.15
C LEU A 218 0.93 12.41 15.74
N ASP A 219 1.52 12.42 16.92
CA ASP A 219 2.06 13.64 17.56
C ASP A 219 3.43 14.04 17.00
N GLN A 220 4.02 13.24 16.12
CA GLN A 220 5.31 13.54 15.51
C GLN A 220 5.16 14.43 14.28
N GLN A 221 6.30 14.89 13.73
CA GLN A 221 6.32 15.77 12.56
C GLN A 221 6.00 15.00 11.29
N PHE A 222 5.01 15.49 10.55
CA PHE A 222 4.64 14.97 9.24
C PHE A 222 4.59 16.07 8.19
N TYR A 223 4.92 15.70 6.97
CA TYR A 223 4.76 16.54 5.78
C TYR A 223 3.82 15.88 4.78
N VAL A 224 3.02 16.72 4.13
CA VAL A 224 2.04 16.28 3.12
C VAL A 224 2.49 16.76 1.76
N LEU A 225 2.58 15.82 0.82
CA LEU A 225 2.84 16.07 -0.58
C LEU A 225 1.51 16.02 -1.35
N THR A 226 1.27 17.06 -2.15
CA THR A 226 0.08 17.19 -3.00
C THR A 226 0.47 17.61 -4.41
N PRO A 227 -0.41 17.38 -5.41
CA PRO A 227 -0.16 17.91 -6.75
C PRO A 227 -0.05 19.43 -6.75
N ASN A 228 0.90 19.97 -7.54
CA ASN A 228 0.99 21.37 -7.81
C ASN A 228 0.06 21.75 -8.99
N PRO A 229 -1.03 22.51 -8.77
CA PRO A 229 -1.97 22.86 -9.82
C PRO A 229 -1.36 23.76 -10.91
N GLU A 230 -0.25 24.43 -10.62
CA GLU A 230 0.44 25.31 -11.56
C GLU A 230 1.47 24.59 -12.43
N ALA A 231 1.96 23.43 -11.99
CA ALA A 231 2.91 22.61 -12.75
C ALA A 231 2.18 21.77 -13.80
N GLY A 232 1.74 22.44 -14.79
CA GLY A 232 0.98 22.10 -15.94
C GLY A 232 1.20 20.77 -16.66
N TYR A 233 0.69 19.68 -16.13
CA TYR A 233 0.22 18.57 -16.99
C TYR A 233 -0.98 18.99 -17.87
N LYS A 234 -1.60 20.14 -17.59
CA LYS A 234 -2.70 20.71 -18.38
C LYS A 234 -2.39 20.93 -19.86
N GLN A 235 -1.10 21.00 -20.22
CA GLN A 235 -0.68 21.17 -21.63
C GLN A 235 -0.58 19.85 -22.41
N LEU A 236 -0.64 18.69 -21.73
CA LEU A 236 -0.53 17.37 -22.36
C LEU A 236 -1.89 16.68 -22.58
N TYR A 237 -2.96 17.23 -22.00
CA TYR A 237 -4.31 16.73 -22.20
C TYR A 237 -5.13 17.75 -22.98
N THR A 238 -5.52 17.40 -24.21
CA THR A 238 -6.59 18.08 -24.92
C THR A 238 -7.90 17.72 -24.22
N PHE A 239 -8.56 18.72 -23.64
CA PHE A 239 -9.95 18.57 -23.22
C PHE A 239 -10.82 18.68 -24.47
N GLU A 240 -11.47 17.58 -24.88
CA GLU A 240 -12.60 17.63 -25.79
C GLU A 240 -13.86 18.06 -25.05
#